data_7dddbb394e019796a024f46444b4db04
#
_entry.id   7dddbb394e019796a024f46444b4db04
#
_cell.length_a   1.000
_cell.length_b   1.000
_cell.length_c   1.000
_cell.angle_alpha   90.00
_cell.angle_beta   90.00
_cell.angle_gamma   90.00
#
_symmetry.space_group_name_H-M   'P 1'
#
loop_
_entity.id
_entity.type
_entity.pdbx_description
1 polymer ?
#
loop_
_entity_poly.entity_id
_entity_poly.type
_entity_poly.pdbx_seq_one_letter_code
_entity_poly.pdbx_strand_id
1 'polypeptide(L)'
;MKVAISACLLGLPVRYDGGAKPVSAVQKLAEKVNVTKICPETSSGLPVPRPPAEQREGRVWLKDGSDVTDDFERGSKIALNAVTSSDITLAVLKAKSPSCGVHEIYDGTYSGKLVSGEGTLTRHLLEEGICVVTEKTIENVRPSVEHPVALILGTGLGHLADLVKPVRRIDYRDIPGFPVDASPMAGHSFEATIGTIDGVPVVVYPGRVHLYQGYSAAEVTSLVQHAHHLGCKDIIFAGATGAVSGNAKTGLGVITDQINLTGTNPLAEWAGLRDVETPFVDMNDAFSPYLRTLARGVADDLKIELNEGVFAGLLGPNFETPAEVAMLRSFGVSYVGVSTALEVIMARALDMNVLALTLAANPAGAHGTTHKSVQEASEKYANDLERLVRGVLGLL
;
A
#
# COMPACT_ATOMS: atom_id res chain seq x y z
N MET A 1 0.29 15.34 7.48
CA MET A 1 1.28 14.25 7.57
C MET A 1 2.69 14.79 7.69
N LYS A 2 3.57 14.18 8.50
CA LYS A 2 4.99 14.53 8.62
C LYS A 2 5.84 13.43 7.95
N VAL A 3 6.86 13.82 7.17
CA VAL A 3 7.71 12.89 6.41
C VAL A 3 9.18 13.27 6.54
N ALA A 4 10.05 12.31 6.79
CA ALA A 4 11.50 12.52 6.70
C ALA A 4 11.97 12.28 5.25
N ILE A 5 12.78 13.19 4.72
CA ILE A 5 13.27 13.07 3.34
C ILE A 5 14.79 13.31 3.30
N SER A 6 15.50 12.42 2.61
CA SER A 6 16.93 12.64 2.33
C SER A 6 17.14 13.99 1.64
N ALA A 7 17.91 14.88 2.26
CA ALA A 7 18.08 16.27 1.85
C ALA A 7 18.56 16.42 0.39
N CYS A 8 19.39 15.48 -0.09
CA CYS A 8 19.88 15.47 -1.47
C CYS A 8 18.77 15.26 -2.52
N LEU A 9 17.67 14.57 -2.17
CA LEU A 9 16.50 14.36 -3.04
C LEU A 9 15.68 15.64 -3.22
N LEU A 10 15.82 16.59 -2.30
CA LEU A 10 15.18 17.90 -2.34
C LEU A 10 16.04 18.97 -3.01
N GLY A 11 17.26 18.61 -3.45
CA GLY A 11 18.18 19.52 -4.14
C GLY A 11 19.24 20.16 -3.23
N LEU A 12 19.39 19.73 -1.96
CA LEU A 12 20.47 20.24 -1.11
C LEU A 12 21.81 19.58 -1.50
N PRO A 13 22.93 20.35 -1.60
CA PRO A 13 24.22 19.84 -2.03
C PRO A 13 24.99 19.17 -0.87
N VAL A 14 24.42 18.06 -0.37
CA VAL A 14 24.93 17.33 0.82
C VAL A 14 25.55 15.97 0.48
N ARG A 15 25.60 15.63 -0.79
CA ARG A 15 26.20 14.36 -1.24
C ARG A 15 27.72 14.37 -1.09
N TYR A 16 28.31 13.18 -1.10
CA TYR A 16 29.78 13.00 -1.00
C TYR A 16 30.56 13.77 -2.08
N ASP A 17 29.98 13.91 -3.29
CA ASP A 17 30.57 14.65 -4.41
C ASP A 17 30.32 16.16 -4.39
N GLY A 18 29.68 16.70 -3.34
CA GLY A 18 29.28 18.09 -3.23
C GLY A 18 28.03 18.46 -4.02
N GLY A 19 27.43 17.49 -4.70
CA GLY A 19 26.22 17.68 -5.49
C GLY A 19 24.92 17.43 -4.73
N ALA A 20 23.83 17.50 -5.48
CA ALA A 20 22.49 17.09 -5.11
C ALA A 20 21.95 16.09 -6.12
N LYS A 21 20.85 15.43 -5.81
CA LYS A 21 20.12 14.59 -6.76
C LYS A 21 18.62 14.82 -6.60
N PRO A 22 18.12 16.01 -6.98
CA PRO A 22 16.70 16.31 -6.84
C PRO A 22 15.86 15.37 -7.68
N VAL A 23 14.73 14.92 -7.11
CA VAL A 23 13.75 14.06 -7.77
C VAL A 23 12.41 14.77 -7.76
N SER A 24 11.89 15.08 -8.94
CA SER A 24 10.66 15.88 -9.10
C SER A 24 9.45 15.30 -8.37
N ALA A 25 9.28 13.96 -8.36
CA ALA A 25 8.19 13.30 -7.63
C ALA A 25 8.31 13.53 -6.12
N VAL A 26 9.54 13.41 -5.57
CA VAL A 26 9.81 13.66 -4.14
C VAL A 26 9.60 15.14 -3.78
N GLN A 27 10.00 16.07 -4.64
CA GLN A 27 9.78 17.51 -4.44
C GLN A 27 8.28 17.84 -4.41
N LYS A 28 7.48 17.24 -5.31
CA LYS A 28 6.01 17.40 -5.32
C LYS A 28 5.33 16.80 -4.09
N LEU A 29 5.81 15.66 -3.59
CA LEU A 29 5.35 15.13 -2.30
C LEU A 29 5.68 16.13 -1.17
N ALA A 30 6.89 16.70 -1.18
CA ALA A 30 7.32 17.65 -0.17
C ALA A 30 6.48 18.95 -0.11
N GLU A 31 5.82 19.33 -1.21
CA GLU A 31 4.88 20.46 -1.26
C GLU A 31 3.55 20.17 -0.52
N LYS A 32 3.20 18.89 -0.35
CA LYS A 32 1.91 18.45 0.22
C LYS A 32 2.01 18.01 1.69
N VAL A 33 3.23 17.87 2.24
CA VAL A 33 3.46 17.32 3.58
C VAL A 33 4.45 18.17 4.38
N ASN A 34 4.48 17.99 5.69
CA ASN A 34 5.48 18.63 6.55
C ASN A 34 6.80 17.84 6.50
N VAL A 35 7.86 18.44 5.96
CA VAL A 35 9.12 17.76 5.69
C VAL A 35 10.17 18.01 6.77
N THR A 36 10.75 16.93 7.31
CA THR A 36 12.02 16.93 8.04
C THR A 36 13.13 16.48 7.10
N LYS A 37 14.03 17.41 6.75
CA LYS A 37 15.18 17.12 5.86
C LYS A 37 16.28 16.45 6.67
N ILE A 38 16.77 15.31 6.21
CA ILE A 38 17.81 14.53 6.90
C ILE A 38 18.97 14.19 5.97
N CYS A 39 20.17 14.19 6.50
CA CYS A 39 21.36 13.63 5.87
C CYS A 39 22.30 13.09 6.97
N PRO A 40 22.33 11.77 7.23
CA PRO A 40 23.15 11.20 8.30
C PRO A 40 24.63 11.57 8.19
N GLU A 41 25.16 11.55 6.99
CA GLU A 41 26.59 11.82 6.74
C GLU A 41 26.99 13.26 7.10
N THR A 42 26.18 14.26 6.78
CA THR A 42 26.46 15.64 7.20
C THR A 42 26.12 15.90 8.67
N SER A 43 25.13 15.20 9.20
CA SER A 43 24.77 15.27 10.63
C SER A 43 25.88 14.73 11.53
N SER A 44 26.69 13.78 11.07
CA SER A 44 27.88 13.31 11.79
C SER A 44 29.05 14.27 11.83
N GLY A 45 28.98 15.36 11.04
CA GLY A 45 30.08 16.32 10.86
C GLY A 45 31.03 15.99 9.71
N LEU A 46 30.74 15.00 8.90
CA LEU A 46 31.52 14.69 7.71
C LEU A 46 31.45 15.87 6.71
N PRO A 47 32.58 16.24 6.08
CA PRO A 47 32.64 17.38 5.18
C PRO A 47 31.88 17.12 3.86
N VAL A 48 31.61 18.20 3.15
CA VAL A 48 31.12 18.16 1.78
C VAL A 48 32.05 19.02 0.92
N PRO A 49 32.70 18.49 -0.12
CA PRO A 49 32.73 17.07 -0.54
C PRO A 49 33.54 16.15 0.40
N ARG A 50 33.37 14.85 0.25
CA ARG A 50 34.07 13.79 1.00
C ARG A 50 34.33 12.59 0.09
N PRO A 51 35.27 11.69 0.42
CA PRO A 51 35.44 10.43 -0.31
C PRO A 51 34.14 9.58 -0.29
N PRO A 52 33.87 8.83 -1.36
CA PRO A 52 32.74 7.89 -1.37
C PRO A 52 32.97 6.78 -0.33
N ALA A 53 31.88 6.30 0.26
CA ALA A 53 31.87 5.20 1.21
C ALA A 53 30.97 4.07 0.71
N GLU A 54 31.32 2.83 1.02
CA GLU A 54 30.49 1.65 0.79
C GLU A 54 30.45 0.77 2.05
N GLN A 55 29.42 -0.10 2.16
CA GLN A 55 29.30 -1.05 3.26
C GLN A 55 29.88 -2.42 2.89
N ARG A 56 30.64 -3.01 3.82
CA ARG A 56 31.11 -4.39 3.74
C ARG A 56 31.12 -5.00 5.13
N GLU A 57 30.55 -6.19 5.29
CA GLU A 57 30.54 -6.96 6.55
C GLU A 57 30.00 -6.15 7.74
N GLY A 58 28.95 -5.35 7.51
CA GLY A 58 28.32 -4.52 8.53
C GLY A 58 29.11 -3.25 8.93
N ARG A 59 30.21 -2.95 8.26
CA ARG A 59 31.05 -1.76 8.48
C ARG A 59 31.06 -0.87 7.24
N VAL A 60 31.35 0.41 7.45
CA VAL A 60 31.42 1.42 6.39
C VAL A 60 32.87 1.82 6.16
N TRP A 61 33.30 1.70 4.93
CA TRP A 61 34.68 1.94 4.51
C TRP A 61 34.77 3.03 3.45
N LEU A 62 35.80 3.88 3.53
CA LEU A 62 36.19 4.75 2.43
C LEU A 62 36.99 3.96 1.40
N LYS A 63 37.13 4.50 0.19
CA LYS A 63 37.88 3.86 -0.90
C LYS A 63 39.36 3.69 -0.58
N ASP A 64 39.93 4.50 0.29
CA ASP A 64 41.30 4.40 0.77
C ASP A 64 41.53 3.34 1.87
N GLY A 65 40.47 2.66 2.30
CA GLY A 65 40.49 1.65 3.36
C GLY A 65 40.26 2.20 4.76
N SER A 66 39.97 3.48 4.91
CA SER A 66 39.64 4.06 6.22
C SER A 66 38.27 3.60 6.69
N ASP A 67 38.16 3.17 7.94
CA ASP A 67 36.91 2.80 8.58
C ASP A 67 36.20 4.06 9.12
N VAL A 68 35.00 4.32 8.65
CA VAL A 68 34.14 5.45 9.03
C VAL A 68 32.82 5.01 9.65
N THR A 69 32.76 3.77 10.13
CA THR A 69 31.54 3.17 10.71
C THR A 69 30.99 4.02 11.85
N ASP A 70 31.86 4.47 12.77
CA ASP A 70 31.44 5.27 13.93
C ASP A 70 30.83 6.61 13.53
N ASP A 71 31.34 7.23 12.45
CA ASP A 71 30.78 8.49 11.92
C ASP A 71 29.39 8.25 11.35
N PHE A 72 29.20 7.18 10.54
CA PHE A 72 27.92 6.82 9.96
C PHE A 72 26.89 6.43 11.03
N GLU A 73 27.28 5.69 12.05
CA GLU A 73 26.42 5.32 13.18
C GLU A 73 26.01 6.57 14.00
N ARG A 74 26.96 7.47 14.29
CA ARG A 74 26.67 8.72 14.99
C ARG A 74 25.68 9.59 14.21
N GLY A 75 25.89 9.76 12.91
CA GLY A 75 25.01 10.54 12.06
C GLY A 75 23.63 9.92 11.90
N SER A 76 23.56 8.60 11.81
CA SER A 76 22.30 7.86 11.78
C SER A 76 21.50 8.03 13.06
N LYS A 77 22.14 7.97 14.23
CA LYS A 77 21.47 8.24 15.54
C LYS A 77 20.94 9.67 15.64
N ILE A 78 21.68 10.66 15.14
CA ILE A 78 21.22 12.06 15.13
C ILE A 78 19.99 12.19 14.21
N ALA A 79 20.03 11.61 13.02
CA ALA A 79 18.90 11.62 12.09
C ALA A 79 17.68 10.86 12.66
N LEU A 80 17.90 9.70 13.26
CA LEU A 80 16.85 8.92 13.93
C LEU A 80 16.15 9.75 15.02
N ASN A 81 16.92 10.41 15.90
CA ASN A 81 16.35 11.25 16.95
C ASN A 81 15.49 12.39 16.37
N ALA A 82 15.90 12.99 15.25
CA ALA A 82 15.10 14.03 14.59
C ALA A 82 13.77 13.47 14.03
N VAL A 83 13.77 12.24 13.57
CA VAL A 83 12.59 11.55 13.05
C VAL A 83 11.64 11.14 14.19
N THR A 84 12.13 10.45 15.20
CA THR A 84 11.32 9.92 16.31
C THR A 84 10.76 11.03 17.21
N SER A 85 11.52 12.10 17.47
CA SER A 85 11.04 13.26 18.25
C SER A 85 9.96 14.08 17.51
N SER A 86 9.75 13.85 16.25
CA SER A 86 8.78 14.54 15.40
C SER A 86 7.55 13.70 15.05
N ASP A 87 7.37 12.52 15.63
CA ASP A 87 6.29 11.56 15.35
C ASP A 87 6.16 11.26 13.84
N ILE A 88 7.29 11.06 13.18
CA ILE A 88 7.34 10.74 11.75
C ILE A 88 7.22 9.23 11.57
N THR A 89 6.30 8.82 10.70
CA THR A 89 6.02 7.40 10.39
C THR A 89 6.48 6.98 8.99
N LEU A 90 6.90 7.93 8.15
CA LEU A 90 7.40 7.69 6.80
C LEU A 90 8.72 8.41 6.56
N ALA A 91 9.70 7.68 6.01
CA ALA A 91 10.97 8.22 5.53
C ALA A 91 11.18 7.90 4.05
N VAL A 92 11.48 8.94 3.24
CA VAL A 92 11.84 8.80 1.82
C VAL A 92 13.34 8.98 1.69
N LEU A 93 14.06 7.90 1.47
CA LEU A 93 15.51 7.88 1.53
C LEU A 93 16.16 7.66 0.16
N LYS A 94 17.42 8.11 0.04
CA LYS A 94 18.21 7.97 -1.19
C LYS A 94 18.62 6.50 -1.41
N ALA A 95 18.14 5.88 -2.49
CA ALA A 95 18.50 4.51 -2.87
C ALA A 95 20.01 4.30 -3.00
N LYS A 96 20.48 3.10 -2.67
CA LYS A 96 21.86 2.60 -2.83
C LYS A 96 22.93 3.33 -2.01
N SER A 97 22.55 4.24 -1.11
CA SER A 97 23.49 4.94 -0.23
C SER A 97 23.92 4.06 0.93
N PRO A 98 25.18 4.12 1.41
CA PRO A 98 25.60 3.37 2.59
C PRO A 98 24.89 3.78 3.87
N SER A 99 24.31 4.99 3.91
CA SER A 99 23.50 5.46 5.04
C SER A 99 22.00 5.32 4.83
N CYS A 100 21.51 5.52 3.60
CA CYS A 100 20.09 5.66 3.27
C CYS A 100 19.52 4.53 2.39
N GLY A 101 20.35 3.60 1.89
CA GLY A 101 19.92 2.55 0.96
C GLY A 101 18.84 1.65 1.58
N VAL A 102 17.84 1.26 0.78
CA VAL A 102 16.73 0.40 1.18
C VAL A 102 16.77 -0.84 0.29
N HIS A 103 16.85 -2.01 0.89
CA HIS A 103 16.97 -3.34 0.24
C HIS A 103 18.24 -3.58 -0.60
N GLU A 104 18.85 -2.52 -1.15
CA GLU A 104 20.04 -2.61 -2.00
C GLU A 104 21.11 -1.59 -1.61
N ILE A 105 22.34 -2.03 -1.46
CA ILE A 105 23.53 -1.21 -1.23
C ILE A 105 24.69 -1.70 -2.11
N TYR A 106 25.75 -0.90 -2.25
CA TYR A 106 26.99 -1.36 -2.88
C TYR A 106 27.75 -2.31 -1.96
N ASP A 107 28.45 -3.31 -2.55
CA ASP A 107 29.05 -4.45 -1.85
C ASP A 107 30.39 -4.15 -1.13
N GLY A 108 30.82 -2.90 -1.09
CA GLY A 108 32.05 -2.48 -0.42
C GLY A 108 33.33 -2.69 -1.25
N THR A 109 33.22 -3.15 -2.49
CA THR A 109 34.38 -3.37 -3.38
C THR A 109 34.66 -2.22 -4.34
N TYR A 110 33.79 -1.21 -4.37
CA TYR A 110 33.82 -0.10 -5.33
C TYR A 110 33.76 -0.52 -6.80
N SER A 111 33.26 -1.73 -7.07
CA SER A 111 33.05 -2.29 -8.41
C SER A 111 31.71 -1.85 -9.05
N GLY A 112 30.84 -1.19 -8.29
CA GLY A 112 29.49 -0.86 -8.72
C GLY A 112 28.48 -1.99 -8.57
N LYS A 113 28.88 -3.13 -7.98
CA LYS A 113 28.01 -4.26 -7.73
C LYS A 113 27.07 -3.97 -6.55
N LEU A 114 25.80 -4.31 -6.71
CA LEU A 114 24.77 -4.21 -5.69
C LEU A 114 24.56 -5.57 -4.99
N VAL A 115 24.27 -5.49 -3.71
CA VAL A 115 23.90 -6.63 -2.87
C VAL A 115 22.66 -6.27 -2.04
N SER A 116 21.94 -7.28 -1.58
CA SER A 116 20.87 -7.07 -0.61
C SER A 116 21.46 -6.51 0.69
N GLY A 117 20.86 -5.44 1.19
CA GLY A 117 21.30 -4.79 2.41
C GLY A 117 20.68 -3.41 2.59
N GLU A 118 20.91 -2.84 3.76
CA GLU A 118 20.32 -1.58 4.20
C GLU A 118 21.41 -0.60 4.66
N GLY A 119 21.17 0.67 4.38
CA GLY A 119 21.99 1.74 4.92
C GLY A 119 21.89 1.83 6.46
N THR A 120 22.89 2.43 7.11
CA THR A 120 22.94 2.51 8.58
C THR A 120 21.71 3.20 9.17
N LEU A 121 21.24 4.31 8.60
CA LEU A 121 20.02 4.98 9.06
C LEU A 121 18.77 4.14 8.74
N THR A 122 18.70 3.53 7.56
CA THR A 122 17.55 2.70 7.16
C THR A 122 17.29 1.58 8.17
N ARG A 123 18.34 0.87 8.58
CA ARG A 123 18.24 -0.18 9.60
C ARG A 123 17.63 0.36 10.91
N HIS A 124 18.14 1.46 11.44
CA HIS A 124 17.62 2.05 12.67
C HIS A 124 16.16 2.51 12.56
N LEU A 125 15.76 3.08 11.40
CA LEU A 125 14.37 3.50 11.19
C LEU A 125 13.41 2.30 11.13
N LEU A 126 13.83 1.21 10.48
CA LEU A 126 13.03 -0.02 10.41
C LEU A 126 12.90 -0.70 11.79
N GLU A 127 13.95 -0.69 12.60
CA GLU A 127 13.92 -1.18 14.00
C GLU A 127 12.90 -0.41 14.86
N GLU A 128 12.70 0.89 14.58
CA GLU A 128 11.68 1.73 15.24
C GLU A 128 10.29 1.64 14.59
N GLY A 129 10.10 0.74 13.62
CA GLY A 129 8.82 0.55 12.94
C GLY A 129 8.43 1.67 11.98
N ILE A 130 9.37 2.51 11.57
CA ILE A 130 9.13 3.58 10.62
C ILE A 130 9.14 3.00 9.20
N CYS A 131 8.12 3.32 8.42
CA CYS A 131 8.07 2.92 7.01
C CYS A 131 9.17 3.66 6.23
N VAL A 132 10.06 2.92 5.58
CA VAL A 132 11.16 3.48 4.79
C VAL A 132 10.99 3.09 3.33
N VAL A 133 11.00 4.09 2.45
CA VAL A 133 10.90 3.90 0.99
C VAL A 133 12.00 4.69 0.28
N THR A 134 12.23 4.39 -0.99
CA THR A 134 13.19 5.15 -1.81
C THR A 134 12.48 6.17 -2.70
N GLU A 135 13.25 7.04 -3.31
CA GLU A 135 12.78 7.91 -4.39
C GLU A 135 12.11 7.13 -5.53
N LYS A 136 12.55 5.90 -5.79
CA LYS A 136 11.96 5.05 -6.83
C LYS A 136 10.52 4.65 -6.51
N THR A 137 10.22 4.36 -5.24
CA THR A 137 8.85 4.07 -4.79
C THR A 137 7.95 5.25 -5.10
N ILE A 138 8.38 6.48 -4.75
CA ILE A 138 7.59 7.70 -5.01
C ILE A 138 7.39 7.95 -6.51
N GLU A 139 8.42 7.67 -7.33
CA GLU A 139 8.29 7.80 -8.79
C GLU A 139 7.32 6.76 -9.37
N ASN A 140 7.33 5.53 -8.85
CA ASN A 140 6.51 4.42 -9.36
C ASN A 140 5.03 4.53 -8.99
N VAL A 141 4.69 5.07 -7.80
CA VAL A 141 3.29 5.20 -7.34
C VAL A 141 2.63 6.50 -7.78
N ARG A 142 3.24 7.26 -8.69
CA ARG A 142 2.67 8.52 -9.13
C ARG A 142 1.61 8.31 -10.20
N PRO A 143 0.33 8.67 -9.95
CA PRO A 143 -0.72 8.54 -10.95
C PRO A 143 -0.49 9.45 -12.15
N SER A 144 -0.77 8.90 -13.32
CA SER A 144 -0.80 9.63 -14.59
C SER A 144 -1.94 9.12 -15.46
N VAL A 145 -2.20 9.75 -16.59
CA VAL A 145 -3.19 9.24 -17.54
C VAL A 145 -2.84 7.83 -18.03
N GLU A 146 -1.53 7.52 -18.13
CA GLU A 146 -1.01 6.20 -18.51
C GLU A 146 -1.00 5.21 -17.34
N HIS A 147 -0.99 5.71 -16.12
CA HIS A 147 -0.94 4.92 -14.87
C HIS A 147 -1.97 5.44 -13.87
N PRO A 148 -3.28 5.27 -14.16
CA PRO A 148 -4.33 5.69 -13.21
C PRO A 148 -4.35 4.78 -11.98
N VAL A 149 -4.94 5.26 -10.89
CA VAL A 149 -5.21 4.45 -9.70
C VAL A 149 -6.52 3.68 -9.89
N ALA A 150 -6.50 2.37 -9.67
CA ALA A 150 -7.72 1.57 -9.66
C ALA A 150 -8.42 1.64 -8.30
N LEU A 151 -9.74 1.82 -8.30
CA LEU A 151 -10.58 1.72 -7.10
C LEU A 151 -11.62 0.62 -7.34
N ILE A 152 -11.61 -0.45 -6.54
CA ILE A 152 -12.66 -1.48 -6.56
C ILE A 152 -13.50 -1.35 -5.29
N LEU A 153 -14.76 -0.98 -5.48
CA LEU A 153 -15.68 -0.62 -4.42
C LEU A 153 -16.65 -1.78 -4.11
N GLY A 154 -16.92 -2.01 -2.84
CA GLY A 154 -17.88 -2.97 -2.35
C GLY A 154 -19.18 -2.34 -1.86
N THR A 155 -19.98 -3.14 -1.18
CA THR A 155 -21.30 -2.78 -0.65
C THR A 155 -21.29 -1.46 0.13
N GLY A 156 -22.24 -0.58 -0.20
CA GLY A 156 -22.43 0.72 0.46
C GLY A 156 -21.50 1.84 -0.01
N LEU A 157 -20.56 1.57 -0.93
CA LEU A 157 -19.52 2.52 -1.34
C LEU A 157 -19.65 2.98 -2.81
N GLY A 158 -20.72 2.58 -3.49
CA GLY A 158 -20.97 2.94 -4.90
C GLY A 158 -20.98 4.44 -5.17
N HIS A 159 -21.37 5.26 -4.18
CA HIS A 159 -21.41 6.72 -4.28
C HIS A 159 -20.00 7.34 -4.54
N LEU A 160 -18.91 6.65 -4.21
CA LEU A 160 -17.56 7.12 -4.54
C LEU A 160 -17.33 7.19 -6.07
N ALA A 161 -18.09 6.43 -6.85
CA ALA A 161 -18.04 6.52 -8.31
C ALA A 161 -18.63 7.84 -8.84
N ASP A 162 -19.53 8.48 -8.08
CA ASP A 162 -20.15 9.76 -8.43
C ASP A 162 -19.16 10.94 -8.33
N LEU A 163 -18.05 10.75 -7.59
CA LEU A 163 -16.98 11.75 -7.47
C LEU A 163 -16.13 11.86 -8.74
N VAL A 164 -16.17 10.86 -9.61
CA VAL A 164 -15.36 10.83 -10.81
C VAL A 164 -15.88 11.85 -11.82
N LYS A 165 -14.99 12.74 -12.30
CA LYS A 165 -15.24 13.47 -13.53
C LYS A 165 -14.98 12.55 -14.70
N PRO A 166 -16.01 11.97 -15.34
CA PRO A 166 -15.84 10.88 -16.26
C PRO A 166 -15.26 11.35 -17.60
N VAL A 167 -14.33 10.56 -18.14
CA VAL A 167 -13.82 10.65 -19.50
C VAL A 167 -14.41 9.52 -20.35
N ARG A 168 -14.50 8.32 -19.78
CA ARG A 168 -15.00 7.12 -20.45
C ARG A 168 -15.71 6.21 -19.44
N ARG A 169 -16.74 5.50 -19.92
CA ARG A 169 -17.42 4.42 -19.18
C ARG A 169 -17.29 3.12 -19.95
N ILE A 170 -17.18 2.01 -19.24
CA ILE A 170 -16.99 0.66 -19.79
C ILE A 170 -17.98 -0.26 -19.11
N ASP A 171 -18.88 -0.86 -19.88
CA ASP A 171 -19.75 -1.95 -19.38
C ASP A 171 -18.89 -3.15 -19.00
N TYR A 172 -19.13 -3.77 -17.85
CA TYR A 172 -18.34 -4.91 -17.39
C TYR A 172 -18.43 -6.10 -18.35
N ARG A 173 -19.50 -6.24 -19.15
CA ARG A 173 -19.62 -7.26 -20.18
C ARG A 173 -18.59 -7.13 -21.30
N ASP A 174 -18.01 -5.95 -21.45
CA ASP A 174 -16.91 -5.67 -22.38
C ASP A 174 -15.53 -5.94 -21.77
N ILE A 175 -15.45 -6.32 -20.47
CA ILE A 175 -14.21 -6.62 -19.79
C ILE A 175 -13.88 -8.11 -19.99
N PRO A 176 -12.72 -8.45 -20.58
CA PRO A 176 -12.31 -9.84 -20.77
C PRO A 176 -12.28 -10.61 -19.44
N GLY A 177 -12.92 -11.79 -19.43
CA GLY A 177 -12.97 -12.66 -18.26
C GLY A 177 -14.04 -12.28 -17.22
N PHE A 178 -14.74 -11.16 -17.37
CA PHE A 178 -15.91 -10.88 -16.55
C PHE A 178 -17.12 -11.69 -17.04
N PRO A 179 -17.93 -12.31 -16.12
CA PRO A 179 -19.05 -13.14 -16.53
C PRO A 179 -20.17 -12.30 -17.17
N VAL A 180 -20.51 -12.60 -18.41
CA VAL A 180 -21.47 -11.81 -19.23
C VAL A 180 -22.93 -11.93 -18.75
N ASP A 181 -23.25 -13.00 -18.03
CA ASP A 181 -24.55 -13.29 -17.43
C ASP A 181 -24.72 -12.73 -16.01
N ALA A 182 -23.65 -12.14 -15.48
CA ALA A 182 -23.69 -11.56 -14.15
C ALA A 182 -24.67 -10.39 -14.06
N SER A 183 -25.39 -10.35 -12.95
CA SER A 183 -26.28 -9.25 -12.59
C SER A 183 -25.75 -8.54 -11.33
N PRO A 184 -25.79 -7.21 -11.28
CA PRO A 184 -25.34 -6.47 -10.12
C PRO A 184 -26.23 -6.77 -8.91
N MET A 185 -25.60 -6.93 -7.75
CA MET A 185 -26.31 -6.96 -6.48
C MET A 185 -26.84 -5.56 -6.14
N ALA A 186 -27.80 -5.48 -5.22
CA ALA A 186 -28.31 -4.21 -4.74
C ALA A 186 -27.17 -3.31 -4.22
N GLY A 187 -27.09 -2.08 -4.74
CA GLY A 187 -26.04 -1.12 -4.41
C GLY A 187 -24.75 -1.26 -5.21
N HIS A 188 -24.70 -2.14 -6.23
CA HIS A 188 -23.60 -2.29 -7.17
C HIS A 188 -24.02 -1.83 -8.57
N SER A 189 -23.07 -1.32 -9.33
CA SER A 189 -23.19 -1.08 -10.77
C SER A 189 -22.11 -1.85 -11.49
N PHE A 190 -22.41 -2.33 -12.71
CA PHE A 190 -21.46 -3.04 -13.56
C PHE A 190 -20.98 -2.17 -14.73
N GLU A 191 -20.61 -0.93 -14.39
CA GLU A 191 -20.03 0.02 -15.32
C GLU A 191 -18.78 0.66 -14.69
N ALA A 192 -17.59 0.37 -15.22
CA ALA A 192 -16.37 1.02 -14.81
C ALA A 192 -16.30 2.44 -15.36
N THR A 193 -15.82 3.37 -14.54
CA THR A 193 -15.67 4.77 -14.94
C THR A 193 -14.19 5.16 -14.92
N ILE A 194 -13.67 5.58 -16.07
CA ILE A 194 -12.33 6.17 -16.22
C ILE A 194 -12.49 7.69 -16.17
N GLY A 195 -11.68 8.37 -15.38
CA GLY A 195 -11.73 9.81 -15.24
C GLY A 195 -10.77 10.34 -14.19
N THR A 196 -11.17 11.39 -13.47
CA THR A 196 -10.37 11.97 -12.40
C THR A 196 -11.19 12.22 -11.14
N ILE A 197 -10.58 12.01 -9.98
CA ILE A 197 -11.06 12.49 -8.67
C ILE A 197 -10.06 13.56 -8.21
N ASP A 198 -10.52 14.77 -7.97
CA ASP A 198 -9.70 15.94 -7.60
C ASP A 198 -8.46 16.14 -8.50
N GLY A 199 -8.60 15.82 -9.80
CA GLY A 199 -7.53 15.91 -10.79
C GLY A 199 -6.59 14.71 -10.84
N VAL A 200 -6.74 13.71 -9.96
CA VAL A 200 -5.97 12.46 -9.97
C VAL A 200 -6.62 11.46 -10.92
N PRO A 201 -5.90 10.92 -11.91
CA PRO A 201 -6.43 9.91 -12.83
C PRO A 201 -6.81 8.62 -12.10
N VAL A 202 -8.04 8.14 -12.35
CA VAL A 202 -8.59 6.94 -11.69
C VAL A 202 -9.37 6.06 -12.66
N VAL A 203 -9.45 4.78 -12.33
CA VAL A 203 -10.42 3.82 -12.86
C VAL A 203 -11.24 3.29 -11.71
N VAL A 204 -12.54 3.55 -11.69
CA VAL A 204 -13.43 3.16 -10.59
C VAL A 204 -14.36 2.04 -11.01
N TYR A 205 -14.38 0.98 -10.22
CA TYR A 205 -15.26 -0.20 -10.36
C TYR A 205 -16.25 -0.20 -9.20
N PRO A 206 -17.50 0.26 -9.40
CA PRO A 206 -18.46 0.43 -8.29
C PRO A 206 -19.15 -0.85 -7.83
N GLY A 207 -18.72 -2.01 -8.32
CA GLY A 207 -19.23 -3.32 -7.94
C GLY A 207 -18.33 -4.44 -8.42
N ARG A 208 -18.62 -5.67 -7.97
CA ARG A 208 -17.87 -6.88 -8.34
C ARG A 208 -18.75 -8.13 -8.23
N VAL A 209 -18.29 -9.25 -8.76
CA VAL A 209 -18.86 -10.58 -8.54
C VAL A 209 -18.09 -11.31 -7.43
N HIS A 210 -18.70 -12.35 -6.85
CA HIS A 210 -18.15 -13.07 -5.70
C HIS A 210 -18.21 -14.58 -5.90
N LEU A 211 -17.31 -15.32 -5.24
CA LEU A 211 -17.27 -16.78 -5.28
C LEU A 211 -18.59 -17.43 -4.88
N TYR A 212 -19.27 -16.91 -3.84
CA TYR A 212 -20.54 -17.47 -3.35
C TYR A 212 -21.68 -17.37 -4.38
N GLN A 213 -21.53 -16.57 -5.43
CA GLN A 213 -22.47 -16.50 -6.55
C GLN A 213 -22.24 -17.62 -7.58
N GLY A 214 -21.21 -18.49 -7.38
CA GLY A 214 -20.87 -19.60 -8.26
C GLY A 214 -19.81 -19.24 -9.32
N TYR A 215 -19.27 -18.04 -9.30
CA TYR A 215 -18.21 -17.63 -10.23
C TYR A 215 -16.85 -18.22 -9.82
N SER A 216 -16.01 -18.48 -10.80
CA SER A 216 -14.64 -18.97 -10.61
C SER A 216 -13.72 -17.89 -10.02
N ALA A 217 -12.58 -18.30 -9.47
CA ALA A 217 -11.57 -17.36 -8.99
C ALA A 217 -11.02 -16.46 -10.11
N ALA A 218 -10.96 -16.96 -11.35
CA ALA A 218 -10.56 -16.18 -12.52
C ALA A 218 -11.56 -15.07 -12.85
N GLU A 219 -12.87 -15.37 -12.83
CA GLU A 219 -13.92 -14.37 -13.06
C GLU A 219 -13.97 -13.31 -11.97
N VAL A 220 -13.84 -13.71 -10.70
CA VAL A 220 -13.81 -12.78 -9.55
C VAL A 220 -12.64 -11.80 -9.63
N THR A 221 -11.51 -12.20 -10.22
CA THR A 221 -10.31 -11.36 -10.34
C THR A 221 -10.17 -10.63 -11.67
N SER A 222 -11.15 -10.75 -12.57
CA SER A 222 -11.11 -10.14 -13.91
C SER A 222 -10.98 -8.61 -13.89
N LEU A 223 -11.59 -7.94 -12.91
CA LEU A 223 -11.50 -6.47 -12.76
C LEU A 223 -10.07 -6.04 -12.40
N VAL A 224 -9.34 -6.81 -11.61
CA VAL A 224 -7.94 -6.54 -11.28
C VAL A 224 -7.07 -6.67 -12.52
N GLN A 225 -7.28 -7.72 -13.31
CA GLN A 225 -6.57 -7.94 -14.58
C GLN A 225 -6.87 -6.80 -15.57
N HIS A 226 -8.13 -6.36 -15.66
CA HIS A 226 -8.51 -5.22 -16.50
C HIS A 226 -7.86 -3.90 -16.03
N ALA A 227 -7.82 -3.63 -14.72
CA ALA A 227 -7.14 -2.47 -14.17
C ALA A 227 -5.65 -2.46 -14.54
N HIS A 228 -4.97 -3.60 -14.40
CA HIS A 228 -3.58 -3.76 -14.82
C HIS A 228 -3.41 -3.52 -16.34
N HIS A 229 -4.31 -4.05 -17.16
CA HIS A 229 -4.30 -3.84 -18.62
C HIS A 229 -4.47 -2.35 -19.00
N LEU A 230 -5.20 -1.58 -18.20
CA LEU A 230 -5.32 -0.12 -18.34
C LEU A 230 -4.10 0.66 -17.81
N GLY A 231 -3.06 -0.04 -17.36
CA GLY A 231 -1.82 0.56 -16.87
C GLY A 231 -1.81 0.91 -15.37
N CYS A 232 -2.86 0.53 -14.61
CA CYS A 232 -2.88 0.78 -13.17
C CYS A 232 -1.74 0.03 -12.47
N LYS A 233 -0.95 0.74 -11.67
CA LYS A 233 0.09 0.19 -10.81
C LYS A 233 -0.34 0.13 -9.35
N ASP A 234 -1.28 0.97 -8.97
CA ASP A 234 -1.82 1.08 -7.64
C ASP A 234 -3.30 0.73 -7.66
N ILE A 235 -3.73 -0.08 -6.69
CA ILE A 235 -5.12 -0.49 -6.54
C ILE A 235 -5.58 -0.29 -5.11
N ILE A 236 -6.73 0.37 -4.95
CA ILE A 236 -7.39 0.58 -3.68
C ILE A 236 -8.67 -0.25 -3.65
N PHE A 237 -8.71 -1.22 -2.75
CA PHE A 237 -9.94 -1.93 -2.42
C PHE A 237 -10.64 -1.21 -1.28
N ALA A 238 -11.96 -1.06 -1.39
CA ALA A 238 -12.78 -0.57 -0.30
C ALA A 238 -14.07 -1.38 -0.22
N GLY A 239 -14.39 -1.90 0.97
CA GLY A 239 -15.54 -2.79 1.13
C GLY A 239 -15.96 -2.98 2.58
N ALA A 240 -17.19 -3.50 2.77
CA ALA A 240 -17.71 -3.84 4.08
C ALA A 240 -17.16 -5.19 4.58
N THR A 241 -16.92 -5.29 5.88
CA THR A 241 -16.47 -6.51 6.59
C THR A 241 -17.18 -6.67 7.94
N GLY A 242 -17.05 -7.85 8.53
CA GLY A 242 -17.33 -8.08 9.94
C GLY A 242 -16.08 -7.82 10.80
N ALA A 243 -16.25 -7.20 11.98
CA ALA A 243 -15.19 -7.06 12.97
C ALA A 243 -15.11 -8.30 13.86
N VAL A 244 -13.96 -8.96 13.96
CA VAL A 244 -13.74 -10.08 14.88
C VAL A 244 -13.54 -9.54 16.30
N SER A 245 -14.52 -9.75 17.17
CA SER A 245 -14.54 -9.23 18.53
C SER A 245 -13.29 -9.64 19.33
N GLY A 246 -12.66 -8.69 19.99
CA GLY A 246 -11.40 -8.86 20.72
C GLY A 246 -10.16 -8.44 19.92
N ASN A 247 -10.20 -8.52 18.58
CA ASN A 247 -9.11 -8.11 17.70
C ASN A 247 -9.41 -6.81 16.94
N ALA A 248 -10.70 -6.52 16.70
CA ALA A 248 -11.11 -5.26 16.06
C ALA A 248 -12.44 -4.75 16.60
N LYS A 249 -12.69 -3.46 16.35
CA LYS A 249 -13.97 -2.77 16.57
C LYS A 249 -14.64 -2.48 15.24
N THR A 250 -15.95 -2.20 15.27
CA THR A 250 -16.66 -1.62 14.11
C THR A 250 -16.12 -0.22 13.81
N GLY A 251 -16.09 0.15 12.54
CA GLY A 251 -15.54 1.43 12.06
C GLY A 251 -14.63 1.24 10.84
N LEU A 252 -13.88 2.27 10.52
CA LEU A 252 -12.91 2.21 9.42
C LEU A 252 -11.67 1.42 9.82
N GLY A 253 -11.13 0.68 8.87
CA GLY A 253 -9.91 -0.08 9.05
C GLY A 253 -9.05 -0.12 7.79
N VAL A 254 -7.77 -0.36 7.98
CA VAL A 254 -6.82 -0.70 6.93
C VAL A 254 -6.33 -2.13 7.12
N ILE A 255 -6.37 -2.91 6.06
CA ILE A 255 -5.92 -4.30 6.08
C ILE A 255 -4.40 -4.32 5.96
N THR A 256 -3.75 -5.02 6.88
CA THR A 256 -2.28 -5.13 6.94
C THR A 256 -1.75 -6.43 6.38
N ASP A 257 -2.56 -7.50 6.45
CA ASP A 257 -2.24 -8.83 5.98
C ASP A 257 -3.53 -9.64 5.77
N GLN A 258 -3.44 -10.84 5.19
CA GLN A 258 -4.61 -11.67 4.95
C GLN A 258 -4.39 -13.17 5.18
N ILE A 259 -5.50 -13.85 5.50
CA ILE A 259 -5.59 -15.31 5.49
C ILE A 259 -6.65 -15.69 4.44
N ASN A 260 -6.26 -16.44 3.42
CA ASN A 260 -7.18 -16.94 2.41
C ASN A 260 -7.80 -18.27 2.88
N LEU A 261 -9.06 -18.23 3.29
CA LEU A 261 -9.86 -19.38 3.69
C LEU A 261 -10.98 -19.67 2.68
N THR A 262 -10.90 -19.15 1.45
CA THR A 262 -11.90 -19.35 0.41
C THR A 262 -11.89 -20.78 -0.18
N GLY A 263 -10.82 -21.54 0.04
CA GLY A 263 -10.63 -22.87 -0.52
C GLY A 263 -10.13 -22.87 -1.98
N THR A 264 -9.83 -21.71 -2.56
CA THR A 264 -9.35 -21.58 -3.94
C THR A 264 -8.22 -20.54 -4.07
N ASN A 265 -7.57 -20.50 -5.23
CA ASN A 265 -6.50 -19.56 -5.56
C ASN A 265 -6.63 -19.13 -7.04
N PRO A 266 -6.71 -17.83 -7.35
CA PRO A 266 -6.89 -17.34 -8.72
C PRO A 266 -5.72 -17.68 -9.65
N LEU A 267 -4.53 -17.92 -9.09
CA LEU A 267 -3.34 -18.24 -9.87
C LEU A 267 -3.31 -19.71 -10.34
N ALA A 268 -4.08 -20.61 -9.70
CA ALA A 268 -4.08 -22.03 -10.06
C ALA A 268 -4.51 -22.29 -11.50
N GLU A 269 -5.40 -21.45 -12.04
CA GLU A 269 -5.93 -21.55 -13.40
C GLU A 269 -5.48 -20.41 -14.31
N TRP A 270 -4.70 -19.46 -13.79
CA TRP A 270 -4.30 -18.27 -14.54
C TRP A 270 -3.25 -18.58 -15.61
N ALA A 271 -3.64 -18.37 -16.87
CA ALA A 271 -2.79 -18.67 -18.01
C ALA A 271 -1.45 -17.88 -18.01
N GLY A 272 -1.43 -16.70 -17.40
CA GLY A 272 -0.23 -15.88 -17.28
C GLY A 272 0.93 -16.51 -16.52
N LEU A 273 0.68 -17.58 -15.73
CA LEU A 273 1.75 -18.32 -15.04
C LEU A 273 2.34 -19.48 -15.85
N ARG A 274 1.74 -19.85 -16.98
CA ARG A 274 2.16 -21.06 -17.75
C ARG A 274 3.56 -20.93 -18.33
N ASP A 275 3.98 -19.71 -18.64
CA ASP A 275 5.27 -19.43 -19.31
C ASP A 275 6.26 -18.72 -18.35
N VAL A 276 5.98 -18.71 -17.04
CA VAL A 276 6.85 -18.07 -16.03
C VAL A 276 7.75 -19.13 -15.40
N GLU A 277 9.05 -18.88 -15.37
CA GLU A 277 10.05 -19.78 -14.77
C GLU A 277 9.80 -20.03 -13.27
N THR A 278 9.30 -19.01 -12.55
CA THR A 278 8.95 -19.10 -11.12
C THR A 278 7.51 -18.62 -10.89
N PRO A 279 6.52 -19.53 -10.84
CA PRO A 279 5.11 -19.15 -10.71
C PRO A 279 4.70 -18.74 -9.29
N PHE A 280 5.64 -18.73 -8.34
CA PHE A 280 5.37 -18.38 -6.94
C PHE A 280 5.43 -16.88 -6.74
N VAL A 281 4.36 -16.31 -6.19
CA VAL A 281 4.20 -14.88 -5.92
C VAL A 281 4.53 -14.61 -4.47
N ASP A 282 5.44 -13.66 -4.21
CA ASP A 282 5.74 -13.20 -2.85
C ASP A 282 4.57 -12.39 -2.31
N MET A 283 4.01 -12.86 -1.20
CA MET A 283 2.89 -12.24 -0.48
C MET A 283 3.33 -11.50 0.80
N ASN A 284 4.62 -11.47 1.11
CA ASN A 284 5.13 -10.52 2.10
C ASN A 284 4.83 -9.11 1.58
N ASP A 285 4.42 -8.19 2.42
CA ASP A 285 3.98 -6.86 1.99
C ASP A 285 2.90 -6.86 0.88
N ALA A 286 2.02 -7.87 0.87
CA ALA A 286 0.92 -7.94 -0.08
C ALA A 286 0.07 -6.65 -0.06
N PHE A 287 -0.07 -6.04 1.10
CA PHE A 287 -0.63 -4.71 1.31
C PHE A 287 0.50 -3.71 1.49
N SER A 288 0.70 -2.84 0.53
CA SER A 288 1.83 -1.90 0.45
C SER A 288 2.06 -1.13 1.76
N PRO A 289 3.20 -1.27 2.44
CA PRO A 289 3.52 -0.51 3.64
C PRO A 289 3.48 1.00 3.40
N TYR A 290 3.91 1.45 2.23
CA TYR A 290 3.85 2.86 1.83
C TYR A 290 2.41 3.38 1.75
N LEU A 291 1.52 2.70 1.02
CA LEU A 291 0.12 3.13 0.88
C LEU A 291 -0.63 3.08 2.21
N ARG A 292 -0.37 2.07 3.05
CA ARG A 292 -0.91 1.99 4.42
C ARG A 292 -0.46 3.17 5.28
N THR A 293 0.82 3.54 5.18
CA THR A 293 1.37 4.68 5.93
C THR A 293 0.78 6.00 5.46
N LEU A 294 0.55 6.18 4.14
CA LEU A 294 -0.20 7.33 3.63
C LEU A 294 -1.62 7.37 4.20
N ALA A 295 -2.34 6.25 4.17
CA ALA A 295 -3.70 6.18 4.68
C ALA A 295 -3.79 6.54 6.16
N ARG A 296 -2.86 6.05 7.00
CA ARG A 296 -2.75 6.45 8.43
C ARG A 296 -2.51 7.95 8.59
N GLY A 297 -1.50 8.47 7.89
CA GLY A 297 -1.17 9.90 7.99
C GLY A 297 -2.32 10.81 7.57
N VAL A 298 -3.09 10.41 6.55
CA VAL A 298 -4.31 11.13 6.13
C VAL A 298 -5.41 11.00 7.20
N ALA A 299 -5.62 9.80 7.76
CA ALA A 299 -6.61 9.60 8.81
C ALA A 299 -6.32 10.47 10.04
N ASP A 300 -5.06 10.55 10.47
CA ASP A 300 -4.60 11.40 11.58
C ASP A 300 -4.89 12.88 11.30
N ASP A 301 -4.52 13.37 10.11
CA ASP A 301 -4.77 14.77 9.69
C ASP A 301 -6.27 15.11 9.66
N LEU A 302 -7.10 14.15 9.25
CA LEU A 302 -8.55 14.28 9.16
C LEU A 302 -9.27 13.98 10.48
N LYS A 303 -8.57 13.49 11.51
CA LYS A 303 -9.10 13.00 12.79
C LYS A 303 -10.10 11.86 12.61
N ILE A 304 -9.80 10.96 11.70
CA ILE A 304 -10.56 9.73 11.45
C ILE A 304 -9.92 8.61 12.25
N GLU A 305 -10.71 7.92 13.09
CA GLU A 305 -10.24 6.70 13.75
C GLU A 305 -10.08 5.59 12.70
N LEU A 306 -8.85 5.16 12.47
CA LEU A 306 -8.50 4.12 11.51
C LEU A 306 -7.83 2.95 12.25
N ASN A 307 -8.54 1.82 12.33
CA ASN A 307 -8.01 0.59 12.93
C ASN A 307 -7.17 -0.18 11.91
N GLU A 308 -6.26 -1.03 12.39
CA GLU A 308 -5.44 -1.90 11.53
C GLU A 308 -5.68 -3.36 11.87
N GLY A 309 -5.54 -4.24 10.88
CA GLY A 309 -5.60 -5.66 11.18
C GLY A 309 -5.57 -6.62 10.01
N VAL A 310 -5.52 -7.90 10.36
CA VAL A 310 -5.49 -9.03 9.44
C VAL A 310 -6.91 -9.32 8.93
N PHE A 311 -7.05 -9.55 7.63
CA PHE A 311 -8.30 -9.92 6.98
C PHE A 311 -8.36 -11.43 6.71
N ALA A 312 -9.51 -12.05 7.00
CA ALA A 312 -9.81 -13.40 6.53
C ALA A 312 -10.83 -13.37 5.39
N GLY A 313 -10.43 -13.90 4.22
CA GLY A 313 -11.33 -14.11 3.09
C GLY A 313 -12.03 -15.46 3.20
N LEU A 314 -13.36 -15.47 3.27
CA LEU A 314 -14.20 -16.65 3.32
C LEU A 314 -14.98 -16.83 2.00
N LEU A 315 -15.51 -18.04 1.79
CA LEU A 315 -16.37 -18.30 0.64
C LEU A 315 -17.75 -17.61 0.78
N GLY A 316 -18.38 -17.66 1.93
CA GLY A 316 -19.75 -17.22 2.13
C GLY A 316 -20.78 -18.18 1.48
N PRO A 317 -22.05 -17.75 1.30
CA PRO A 317 -22.67 -16.50 1.73
C PRO A 317 -23.17 -16.45 3.19
N ASN A 318 -22.98 -17.53 3.96
CA ASN A 318 -23.34 -17.53 5.38
C ASN A 318 -22.43 -16.62 6.19
N PHE A 319 -22.97 -15.97 7.20
CA PHE A 319 -22.20 -15.32 8.25
C PHE A 319 -21.58 -16.37 9.18
N GLU A 320 -20.52 -15.96 9.88
CA GLU A 320 -19.72 -16.83 10.72
C GLU A 320 -20.50 -17.32 11.94
N THR A 321 -20.32 -18.59 12.27
CA THR A 321 -20.77 -19.16 13.55
C THR A 321 -19.92 -18.65 14.72
N PRO A 322 -20.38 -18.74 15.98
CA PRO A 322 -19.56 -18.40 17.14
C PRO A 322 -18.24 -19.18 17.24
N ALA A 323 -18.22 -20.45 16.77
CA ALA A 323 -17.01 -21.28 16.76
C ALA A 323 -16.01 -20.79 15.69
N GLU A 324 -16.49 -20.43 14.50
CA GLU A 324 -15.65 -19.82 13.45
C GLU A 324 -15.08 -18.48 13.90
N VAL A 325 -15.88 -17.63 14.57
CA VAL A 325 -15.37 -16.36 15.14
C VAL A 325 -14.30 -16.61 16.21
N ALA A 326 -14.46 -17.63 17.05
CA ALA A 326 -13.45 -18.00 18.04
C ALA A 326 -12.15 -18.48 17.36
N MET A 327 -12.25 -19.28 16.32
CA MET A 327 -11.11 -19.72 15.50
C MET A 327 -10.40 -18.51 14.85
N LEU A 328 -11.14 -17.65 14.15
CA LEU A 328 -10.59 -16.46 13.50
C LEU A 328 -9.86 -15.55 14.50
N ARG A 329 -10.46 -15.36 15.69
CA ARG A 329 -9.82 -14.60 16.77
C ARG A 329 -8.49 -15.20 17.19
N SER A 330 -8.42 -16.54 17.33
CA SER A 330 -7.17 -17.22 17.75
C SER A 330 -6.05 -17.11 16.70
N PHE A 331 -6.40 -16.87 15.44
CA PHE A 331 -5.45 -16.63 14.34
C PHE A 331 -5.06 -15.15 14.21
N GLY A 332 -5.51 -14.28 15.11
CA GLY A 332 -5.19 -12.84 15.05
C GLY A 332 -6.00 -12.07 14.01
N VAL A 333 -7.04 -12.69 13.40
CA VAL A 333 -7.90 -12.02 12.41
C VAL A 333 -8.67 -10.89 13.06
N SER A 334 -8.66 -9.73 12.41
CA SER A 334 -9.38 -8.52 12.80
C SER A 334 -10.66 -8.33 11.98
N TYR A 335 -10.61 -8.65 10.71
CA TYR A 335 -11.70 -8.44 9.77
C TYR A 335 -12.02 -9.69 8.98
N VAL A 336 -13.29 -9.94 8.70
CA VAL A 336 -13.75 -11.09 7.93
C VAL A 336 -14.70 -10.66 6.81
N GLY A 337 -14.59 -11.29 5.65
CA GLY A 337 -15.46 -11.00 4.52
C GLY A 337 -15.31 -12.02 3.40
N VAL A 338 -16.04 -11.81 2.31
CA VAL A 338 -16.20 -12.75 1.19
C VAL A 338 -15.65 -12.23 -0.13
N SER A 339 -14.78 -11.21 -0.07
CA SER A 339 -14.14 -10.56 -1.23
C SER A 339 -12.65 -10.31 -0.94
N THR A 340 -12.00 -9.54 -1.80
CA THR A 340 -10.67 -8.93 -1.58
C THR A 340 -9.50 -9.92 -1.58
N ALA A 341 -9.55 -11.04 -0.83
CA ALA A 341 -8.39 -11.93 -0.67
C ALA A 341 -7.84 -12.45 -2.00
N LEU A 342 -8.70 -12.93 -2.90
CA LEU A 342 -8.28 -13.42 -4.22
C LEU A 342 -7.84 -12.28 -5.13
N GLU A 343 -8.51 -11.14 -5.05
CA GLU A 343 -8.18 -9.94 -5.82
C GLU A 343 -6.79 -9.42 -5.44
N VAL A 344 -6.42 -9.45 -4.15
CA VAL A 344 -5.07 -9.10 -3.67
C VAL A 344 -4.02 -10.08 -4.20
N ILE A 345 -4.28 -11.39 -4.19
CA ILE A 345 -3.37 -12.39 -4.76
C ILE A 345 -3.11 -12.09 -6.24
N MET A 346 -4.17 -11.81 -7.03
CA MET A 346 -4.04 -11.45 -8.44
C MET A 346 -3.29 -10.12 -8.63
N ALA A 347 -3.58 -9.11 -7.83
CA ALA A 347 -2.89 -7.82 -7.89
C ALA A 347 -1.38 -7.97 -7.65
N ARG A 348 -0.99 -8.78 -6.68
CA ARG A 348 0.43 -9.08 -6.41
C ARG A 348 1.09 -9.85 -7.54
N ALA A 349 0.40 -10.80 -8.16
CA ALA A 349 0.90 -11.51 -9.33
C ALA A 349 1.13 -10.59 -10.54
N LEU A 350 0.42 -9.48 -10.59
CA LEU A 350 0.53 -8.43 -11.61
C LEU A 350 1.43 -7.26 -11.17
N ASP A 351 2.20 -7.42 -10.10
CA ASP A 351 3.12 -6.43 -9.52
C ASP A 351 2.46 -5.07 -9.21
N MET A 352 1.19 -5.10 -8.78
CA MET A 352 0.47 -3.92 -8.35
C MET A 352 0.66 -3.66 -6.85
N ASN A 353 0.75 -2.38 -6.46
CA ASN A 353 0.71 -1.98 -5.05
C ASN A 353 -0.73 -1.97 -4.55
N VAL A 354 -0.99 -2.57 -3.41
CA VAL A 354 -2.34 -2.74 -2.87
C VAL A 354 -2.53 -1.91 -1.60
N LEU A 355 -3.61 -1.15 -1.56
CA LEU A 355 -4.22 -0.63 -0.33
C LEU A 355 -5.60 -1.26 -0.20
N ALA A 356 -5.92 -1.84 0.96
CA ALA A 356 -7.27 -2.29 1.24
C ALA A 356 -7.81 -1.57 2.48
N LEU A 357 -8.85 -0.78 2.25
CA LEU A 357 -9.62 -0.08 3.27
C LEU A 357 -10.88 -0.88 3.53
N THR A 358 -11.22 -1.05 4.79
CA THR A 358 -12.42 -1.77 5.17
C THR A 358 -13.32 -0.92 6.04
N LEU A 359 -14.60 -1.20 5.93
CA LEU A 359 -15.64 -0.69 6.80
C LEU A 359 -16.22 -1.87 7.58
N ALA A 360 -15.72 -2.05 8.80
CA ALA A 360 -16.23 -3.06 9.71
C ALA A 360 -17.63 -2.68 10.20
N ALA A 361 -18.65 -3.15 9.48
CA ALA A 361 -20.05 -2.70 9.67
C ALA A 361 -20.70 -3.29 10.91
N ASN A 362 -20.36 -4.53 11.28
CA ASN A 362 -20.94 -5.26 12.40
C ASN A 362 -19.90 -6.14 13.09
N PRO A 363 -20.10 -6.52 14.35
CA PRO A 363 -19.33 -7.61 14.95
C PRO A 363 -19.59 -8.92 14.19
N ALA A 364 -18.55 -9.67 13.86
CA ALA A 364 -18.65 -11.00 13.24
C ALA A 364 -19.42 -11.96 14.17
N GLY A 365 -20.29 -12.77 13.60
CA GLY A 365 -21.14 -13.70 14.35
C GLY A 365 -22.25 -13.04 15.19
N ALA A 366 -22.53 -11.77 14.97
CA ALA A 366 -23.61 -11.07 15.67
C ALA A 366 -25.00 -11.60 15.24
N HIS A 367 -25.88 -11.80 16.21
CA HIS A 367 -27.25 -12.24 15.93
C HIS A 367 -28.02 -11.23 15.07
N GLY A 368 -28.80 -11.72 14.11
CA GLY A 368 -29.66 -10.90 13.27
C GLY A 368 -28.95 -10.05 12.22
N THR A 369 -27.68 -10.31 11.96
CA THR A 369 -26.95 -9.64 10.87
C THR A 369 -27.58 -10.02 9.53
N THR A 370 -27.86 -9.00 8.71
CA THR A 370 -28.40 -9.14 7.36
C THR A 370 -27.59 -8.27 6.40
N HIS A 371 -27.67 -8.55 5.11
CA HIS A 371 -27.03 -7.70 4.10
C HIS A 371 -27.50 -6.23 4.19
N LYS A 372 -28.81 -6.02 4.45
CA LYS A 372 -29.40 -4.70 4.65
C LYS A 372 -28.81 -3.97 5.85
N SER A 373 -28.66 -4.65 7.01
CA SER A 373 -28.09 -4.02 8.21
C SER A 373 -26.59 -3.68 8.01
N VAL A 374 -25.86 -4.47 7.22
CA VAL A 374 -24.48 -4.16 6.83
C VAL A 374 -24.44 -2.91 5.95
N GLN A 375 -25.33 -2.78 4.99
CA GLN A 375 -25.41 -1.60 4.12
C GLN A 375 -25.73 -0.33 4.92
N GLU A 376 -26.75 -0.35 5.78
CA GLU A 376 -27.14 0.77 6.65
C GLU A 376 -25.98 1.17 7.60
N ALA A 377 -25.27 0.20 8.17
CA ALA A 377 -24.10 0.48 9.01
C ALA A 377 -22.95 1.09 8.20
N SER A 378 -22.79 0.70 6.92
CA SER A 378 -21.77 1.22 6.03
C SER A 378 -21.99 2.71 5.70
N GLU A 379 -23.23 3.14 5.53
CA GLU A 379 -23.58 4.53 5.26
C GLU A 379 -23.08 5.50 6.34
N LYS A 380 -23.03 5.03 7.61
CA LYS A 380 -22.54 5.84 8.74
C LYS A 380 -21.09 6.32 8.56
N TYR A 381 -20.24 5.51 7.93
CA TYR A 381 -18.83 5.80 7.78
C TYR A 381 -18.43 6.18 6.34
N ALA A 382 -19.40 6.21 5.44
CA ALA A 382 -19.17 6.45 4.02
C ALA A 382 -18.45 7.78 3.75
N ASN A 383 -18.86 8.86 4.45
CA ASN A 383 -18.25 10.17 4.30
C ASN A 383 -16.77 10.20 4.79
N ASP A 384 -16.47 9.54 5.89
CA ASP A 384 -15.10 9.49 6.39
C ASP A 384 -14.21 8.64 5.49
N LEU A 385 -14.74 7.54 4.92
CA LEU A 385 -14.02 6.75 3.93
C LEU A 385 -13.78 7.53 2.64
N GLU A 386 -14.76 8.30 2.15
CA GLU A 386 -14.58 9.20 1.01
C GLU A 386 -13.44 10.18 1.25
N ARG A 387 -13.47 10.88 2.38
CA ARG A 387 -12.41 11.84 2.77
C ARG A 387 -11.04 11.17 2.84
N LEU A 388 -10.97 9.95 3.40
CA LEU A 388 -9.75 9.18 3.47
C LEU A 388 -9.21 8.81 2.09
N VAL A 389 -10.05 8.26 1.21
CA VAL A 389 -9.67 7.90 -0.17
C VAL A 389 -9.18 9.13 -0.94
N ARG A 390 -9.91 10.24 -0.90
CA ARG A 390 -9.51 11.50 -1.55
C ARG A 390 -8.19 12.04 -1.01
N GLY A 391 -7.99 11.97 0.31
CA GLY A 391 -6.73 12.37 0.94
C GLY A 391 -5.55 11.51 0.50
N VAL A 392 -5.72 10.19 0.42
CA VAL A 392 -4.69 9.28 -0.09
C VAL A 392 -4.38 9.57 -1.56
N LEU A 393 -5.40 9.67 -2.42
CA LEU A 393 -5.22 10.01 -3.84
C LEU A 393 -4.48 11.36 -3.99
N GLY A 394 -4.79 12.35 -3.15
CA GLY A 394 -4.13 13.65 -3.16
C GLY A 394 -2.64 13.60 -2.80
N LEU A 395 -2.13 12.55 -2.13
CA LEU A 395 -0.72 12.37 -1.79
C LEU A 395 0.05 11.54 -2.83
N LEU A 396 -0.63 10.72 -3.62
CA LEU A 396 -0.05 10.02 -4.77
C LEU A 396 0.21 10.98 -5.93
#